data_ac9768641f6c831b03869926a15658a7
#
_entry.id   ac9768641f6c831b03869926a15658a7
#
_cell.length_a   1.000
_cell.length_b   1.000
_cell.length_c   1.000
_cell.angle_alpha   90.00
_cell.angle_beta   90.00
_cell.angle_gamma   90.00
#
_symmetry.space_group_name_H-M   'P 1'
#
loop_
_entity.id
_entity.type
_entity.pdbx_description
1 polymer ?
#
loop_
_entity_poly.entity_id
_entity_poly.type
_entity_poly.pdbx_seq_one_letter_code
_entity_poly.pdbx_strand_id
1 'polypeptide(L)'
;MQLGTTQDKLKAMGVETVAVVSTPPERARLYFKHRPARVLVAADPEAVTHQAFGLPAVALVEDQSAASWPLSATMGQLRQAVAVAETLNKKDAFELVEADYQVIAAHRIQLGGHFLVDQEGIIRWRHLEAAERIGDLAKF
;
A
#
# COMPACT_ATOMS: atom_id res chain seq x y z
N MET A 1 10.56 -9.40 6.49
CA MET A 1 10.36 -8.23 5.63
C MET A 1 10.85 -8.60 4.23
N GLN A 2 9.94 -9.04 3.36
CA GLN A 2 10.26 -9.68 2.06
C GLN A 2 10.87 -8.71 1.05
N LEU A 3 10.46 -7.45 1.02
CA LEU A 3 10.98 -6.42 0.12
C LEU A 3 12.51 -6.26 0.19
N GLY A 4 13.11 -6.31 1.37
CA GLY A 4 14.55 -6.12 1.53
C GLY A 4 15.39 -7.24 0.89
N THR A 5 14.92 -8.48 0.93
CA THR A 5 15.64 -9.62 0.34
C THR A 5 15.47 -9.65 -1.19
N THR A 6 14.30 -9.24 -1.68
CA THR A 6 14.00 -9.15 -3.11
C THR A 6 14.77 -7.99 -3.75
N GLN A 7 14.90 -6.86 -3.03
CA GLN A 7 15.64 -5.70 -3.54
C GLN A 7 17.08 -6.01 -3.90
N ASP A 8 17.80 -6.74 -3.05
CA ASP A 8 19.21 -7.06 -3.33
C ASP A 8 19.36 -7.88 -4.63
N LYS A 9 18.41 -8.78 -4.89
CA LYS A 9 18.34 -9.54 -6.15
C LYS A 9 18.01 -8.65 -7.34
N LEU A 10 17.02 -7.76 -7.20
CA LEU A 10 16.63 -6.84 -8.26
C LEU A 10 17.75 -5.87 -8.61
N LYS A 11 18.45 -5.34 -7.60
CA LYS A 11 19.61 -4.46 -7.79
C LYS A 11 20.76 -5.16 -8.50
N ALA A 12 21.02 -6.43 -8.19
CA ALA A 12 22.01 -7.23 -8.89
C ALA A 12 21.67 -7.46 -10.38
N MET A 13 20.39 -7.35 -10.73
CA MET A 13 19.87 -7.41 -12.10
C MET A 13 19.76 -6.03 -12.77
N GLY A 14 20.23 -4.96 -12.12
CA GLY A 14 20.13 -3.59 -12.65
C GLY A 14 18.75 -2.95 -12.48
N VAL A 15 17.90 -3.49 -11.62
CA VAL A 15 16.55 -2.95 -11.35
C VAL A 15 16.56 -2.08 -10.10
N GLU A 16 16.21 -0.82 -10.24
CA GLU A 16 15.98 0.08 -9.11
C GLU A 16 14.54 -0.08 -8.58
N THR A 17 14.42 -0.04 -7.25
CA THR A 17 13.12 -0.21 -6.58
C THR A 17 12.71 1.07 -5.87
N VAL A 18 11.51 1.54 -6.15
CA VAL A 18 10.87 2.67 -5.46
C VAL A 18 9.56 2.20 -4.85
N ALA A 19 9.33 2.51 -3.58
CA ALA A 19 8.04 2.33 -2.93
C ALA A 19 7.31 3.67 -2.88
N VAL A 20 6.07 3.71 -3.34
CA VAL A 20 5.21 4.90 -3.24
C VAL A 20 4.12 4.61 -2.22
N VAL A 21 3.97 5.50 -1.26
CA VAL A 21 3.00 5.36 -0.16
C VAL A 21 2.02 6.54 -0.15
N SER A 22 0.72 6.26 -0.10
CA SER A 22 -0.35 7.26 -0.08
C SER A 22 -0.54 7.84 1.32
N THR A 23 0.48 8.57 1.80
CA THR A 23 0.46 9.20 3.12
C THR A 23 1.26 10.50 3.09
N PRO A 24 0.98 11.47 3.97
CA PRO A 24 1.78 12.68 4.09
C PRO A 24 3.27 12.40 4.36
N PRO A 25 4.19 13.20 3.82
CA PRO A 25 5.64 12.96 3.94
C PRO A 25 6.13 12.85 5.39
N GLU A 26 5.60 13.64 6.29
CA GLU A 26 5.94 13.62 7.73
C GLU A 26 5.53 12.31 8.39
N ARG A 27 4.36 11.75 8.01
CA ARG A 27 3.89 10.46 8.52
C ARG A 27 4.71 9.31 7.93
N ALA A 28 5.04 9.37 6.64
CA ALA A 28 5.96 8.42 6.02
C ALA A 28 7.31 8.41 6.74
N ARG A 29 7.92 9.58 6.99
CA ARG A 29 9.19 9.69 7.71
C ARG A 29 9.11 9.08 9.11
N LEU A 30 8.04 9.37 9.85
CA LEU A 30 7.83 8.83 11.20
C LEU A 30 7.73 7.30 11.17
N TYR A 31 6.93 6.75 10.28
CA TYR A 31 6.76 5.31 10.13
C TYR A 31 8.09 4.60 9.79
N PHE A 32 8.81 5.12 8.80
CA PHE A 32 10.07 4.52 8.35
C PHE A 32 11.26 4.79 9.28
N LYS A 33 11.15 5.75 10.20
CA LYS A 33 12.10 5.92 11.29
C LYS A 33 12.12 4.70 12.22
N HIS A 34 10.94 4.13 12.50
CA HIS A 34 10.80 2.93 13.34
C HIS A 34 10.95 1.62 12.56
N ARG A 35 10.75 1.66 11.24
CA ARG A 35 10.81 0.51 10.33
C ARG A 35 11.61 0.87 9.10
N PRO A 36 12.94 0.95 9.19
CA PRO A 36 13.78 1.40 8.08
C PRO A 36 13.51 0.58 6.81
N ALA A 37 13.16 1.25 5.73
CA ALA A 37 13.06 0.68 4.40
C ALA A 37 14.45 0.65 3.75
N ARG A 38 14.76 -0.42 3.03
CA ARG A 38 15.98 -0.51 2.22
C ARG A 38 15.80 -0.01 0.79
N VAL A 39 14.60 0.43 0.46
CA VAL A 39 14.22 0.97 -0.85
C VAL A 39 13.99 2.47 -0.74
N LEU A 40 14.11 3.17 -1.86
CA LEU A 40 13.68 4.56 -1.95
C LEU A 40 12.17 4.63 -1.69
N VAL A 41 11.75 5.54 -0.82
CA VAL A 41 10.34 5.74 -0.48
C VAL A 41 9.92 7.14 -0.91
N ALA A 42 8.87 7.20 -1.71
CA ALA A 42 8.19 8.44 -2.09
C ALA A 42 6.82 8.53 -1.39
N ALA A 43 6.48 9.71 -0.92
CA ALA A 43 5.16 9.99 -0.34
C ALA A 43 4.25 10.61 -1.41
N ASP A 44 3.03 10.08 -1.54
CA ASP A 44 2.02 10.54 -2.49
C ASP A 44 0.67 10.65 -1.75
N PRO A 45 0.47 11.72 -0.97
CA PRO A 45 -0.72 11.88 -0.13
C PRO A 45 -2.02 11.96 -0.94
N GLU A 46 -1.95 12.45 -2.17
CA GLU A 46 -3.09 12.58 -3.07
C GLU A 46 -3.36 11.31 -3.91
N ALA A 47 -2.56 10.26 -3.72
CA ALA A 47 -2.63 9.02 -4.50
C ALA A 47 -2.60 9.22 -6.03
N VAL A 48 -1.92 10.26 -6.49
CA VAL A 48 -1.82 10.61 -7.93
C VAL A 48 -1.11 9.49 -8.69
N THR A 49 0.00 8.99 -8.13
CA THR A 49 0.75 7.87 -8.71
C THR A 49 -0.11 6.61 -8.78
N HIS A 50 -0.84 6.30 -7.69
CA HIS A 50 -1.72 5.14 -7.64
C HIS A 50 -2.79 5.19 -8.75
N GLN A 51 -3.40 6.37 -8.95
CA GLN A 51 -4.39 6.58 -10.01
C GLN A 51 -3.75 6.46 -11.40
N ALA A 52 -2.58 7.05 -11.62
CA ALA A 52 -1.85 6.99 -12.89
C ALA A 52 -1.47 5.55 -13.28
N PHE A 53 -1.16 4.69 -12.30
CA PHE A 53 -0.89 3.27 -12.51
C PHE A 53 -2.15 2.41 -12.56
N GLY A 54 -3.34 3.01 -12.50
CA GLY A 54 -4.62 2.31 -12.60
C GLY A 54 -4.93 1.42 -11.40
N LEU A 55 -4.41 1.76 -10.22
CA LEU A 55 -4.73 1.08 -8.98
C LEU A 55 -6.15 1.46 -8.54
N PRO A 56 -7.06 0.50 -8.32
CA PRO A 56 -8.42 0.80 -7.89
C PRO A 56 -8.45 1.22 -6.42
N ALA A 57 -9.37 2.11 -6.08
CA ALA A 57 -9.79 2.36 -4.71
C ALA A 57 -10.96 1.45 -4.35
N VAL A 58 -11.06 1.04 -3.09
CA VAL A 58 -12.19 0.26 -2.58
C VAL A 58 -13.42 1.17 -2.46
N ALA A 59 -14.48 0.84 -3.18
CA ALA A 59 -15.75 1.55 -3.06
C ALA A 59 -16.47 1.16 -1.76
N LEU A 60 -17.02 2.15 -1.03
CA LEU A 60 -17.86 1.88 0.13
C LEU A 60 -19.27 1.55 -0.31
N VAL A 61 -19.82 0.46 0.20
CA VAL A 61 -21.20 0.03 -0.02
C VAL A 61 -21.89 -0.17 1.33
N GLU A 62 -23.22 0.09 1.36
CA GLU A 62 -24.01 -0.01 2.59
C GLU A 62 -24.36 -1.49 2.88
N ASP A 63 -24.70 -2.25 1.83
CA ASP A 63 -25.14 -3.62 1.95
C ASP A 63 -23.99 -4.61 1.68
N GLN A 64 -23.85 -5.58 2.57
CA GLN A 64 -22.84 -6.62 2.45
C GLN A 64 -23.07 -7.51 1.21
N SER A 65 -24.30 -7.65 0.74
CA SER A 65 -24.61 -8.39 -0.49
C SER A 65 -24.11 -7.68 -1.75
N ALA A 66 -23.92 -6.35 -1.69
CA ALA A 66 -23.35 -5.55 -2.76
C ALA A 66 -21.81 -5.43 -2.66
N ALA A 67 -21.22 -5.95 -1.58
CA ALA A 67 -19.77 -5.89 -1.39
C ALA A 67 -19.09 -6.94 -2.28
N SER A 68 -18.19 -6.50 -3.14
CA SER A 68 -17.34 -7.34 -3.99
C SER A 68 -15.88 -7.06 -3.68
N TRP A 69 -15.40 -7.67 -2.61
CA TRP A 69 -14.02 -7.49 -2.17
C TRP A 69 -13.02 -8.00 -3.24
N PRO A 70 -11.92 -7.29 -3.55
CA PRO A 70 -11.43 -6.06 -2.93
C PRO A 70 -11.93 -4.76 -3.54
N LEU A 71 -12.83 -4.79 -4.52
CA LEU A 71 -13.28 -3.59 -5.26
C LEU A 71 -14.31 -2.77 -4.48
N SER A 72 -15.08 -3.42 -3.63
CA SER A 72 -16.03 -2.75 -2.72
C SER A 72 -16.09 -3.45 -1.37
N ALA A 73 -16.35 -2.69 -0.32
CA ALA A 73 -16.45 -3.18 1.06
C ALA A 73 -17.46 -2.38 1.86
N THR A 74 -18.02 -3.02 2.90
CA THR A 74 -18.80 -2.30 3.91
C THR A 74 -17.89 -1.62 4.93
N MET A 75 -18.43 -0.63 5.64
CA MET A 75 -17.71 0.01 6.75
C MET A 75 -17.31 -0.99 7.84
N GLY A 76 -18.09 -2.06 8.04
CA GLY A 76 -17.76 -3.12 8.99
C GLY A 76 -16.49 -3.88 8.60
N GLN A 77 -16.36 -4.26 7.34
CA GLN A 77 -15.15 -4.93 6.80
C GLN A 77 -13.92 -4.01 6.89
N LEU A 78 -14.07 -2.73 6.58
CA LEU A 78 -12.98 -1.76 6.71
C LEU A 78 -12.51 -1.60 8.17
N ARG A 79 -13.44 -1.51 9.12
CA ARG A 79 -13.08 -1.43 10.54
C ARG A 79 -12.33 -2.67 11.03
N GLN A 80 -12.67 -3.85 10.54
CA GLN A 80 -11.92 -5.07 10.85
C GLN A 80 -10.48 -5.01 10.29
N ALA A 81 -10.32 -4.57 9.05
CA ALA A 81 -8.99 -4.42 8.44
C ALA A 81 -8.13 -3.38 9.21
N VAL A 82 -8.72 -2.25 9.61
CA VAL A 82 -8.04 -1.23 10.42
C VAL A 82 -7.67 -1.78 11.79
N ALA A 83 -8.55 -2.53 12.46
CA ALA A 83 -8.26 -3.13 13.77
C ALA A 83 -7.08 -4.12 13.72
N VAL A 84 -6.95 -4.89 12.65
CA VAL A 84 -5.78 -5.75 12.43
C VAL A 84 -4.51 -4.90 12.27
N ALA A 85 -4.57 -3.86 11.45
CA ALA A 85 -3.44 -2.94 11.24
C ALA A 85 -3.03 -2.23 12.54
N GLU A 86 -3.99 -1.79 13.36
CA GLU A 86 -3.73 -1.20 14.69
C GLU A 86 -3.03 -2.17 15.62
N THR A 87 -3.45 -3.44 15.63
CA THR A 87 -2.81 -4.46 16.46
C THR A 87 -1.35 -4.67 16.08
N LEU A 88 -1.03 -4.66 14.78
CA LEU A 88 0.33 -4.74 14.28
C LEU A 88 1.13 -3.47 14.61
N ASN A 89 0.53 -2.30 14.47
CA ASN A 89 1.16 -1.02 14.75
C ASN A 89 1.51 -0.87 16.25
N LYS A 90 0.63 -1.32 17.15
CA LYS A 90 0.90 -1.33 18.60
C LYS A 90 2.13 -2.15 18.97
N LYS A 91 2.36 -3.30 18.31
CA LYS A 91 3.56 -4.12 18.52
C LYS A 91 4.85 -3.37 18.17
N ASP A 92 4.77 -2.44 17.24
CA ASP A 92 5.90 -1.66 16.74
C ASP A 92 5.98 -0.25 17.35
N ALA A 93 5.19 0.02 18.41
CA ALA A 93 5.08 1.33 19.07
C ALA A 93 4.70 2.48 18.11
N PHE A 94 3.97 2.16 17.04
CA PHE A 94 3.41 3.14 16.11
C PHE A 94 1.92 3.29 16.37
N GLU A 95 1.47 4.48 16.74
CA GLU A 95 0.06 4.79 16.97
C GLU A 95 -0.51 5.58 15.79
N LEU A 96 -1.71 5.19 15.34
CA LEU A 96 -2.48 5.97 14.40
C LEU A 96 -3.03 7.21 15.11
N VAL A 97 -2.92 8.35 14.45
CA VAL A 97 -3.49 9.63 14.92
C VAL A 97 -4.69 10.00 14.05
N GLU A 98 -5.49 10.97 14.49
CA GLU A 98 -6.68 11.42 13.76
C GLU A 98 -6.39 11.77 12.28
N ALA A 99 -5.23 12.36 11.99
CA ALA A 99 -4.82 12.65 10.63
C ALA A 99 -4.71 11.39 9.75
N ASP A 100 -4.29 10.25 10.31
CA ASP A 100 -4.22 8.99 9.57
C ASP A 100 -5.62 8.46 9.25
N TYR A 101 -6.56 8.57 10.20
CA TYR A 101 -7.96 8.20 9.97
C TYR A 101 -8.62 9.10 8.92
N GLN A 102 -8.33 10.40 8.92
CA GLN A 102 -8.82 11.32 7.90
C GLN A 102 -8.29 10.96 6.52
N VAL A 103 -7.01 10.59 6.40
CA VAL A 103 -6.43 10.10 5.13
C VAL A 103 -7.13 8.82 4.69
N ILE A 104 -7.32 7.85 5.58
CA ILE A 104 -8.03 6.60 5.28
C ILE A 104 -9.46 6.88 4.80
N ALA A 105 -10.17 7.81 5.45
CA ALA A 105 -11.53 8.17 5.10
C ALA A 105 -11.61 8.94 3.76
N ALA A 106 -10.67 9.86 3.53
CA ALA A 106 -10.67 10.70 2.32
C ALA A 106 -10.25 9.93 1.07
N HIS A 107 -9.30 9.00 1.20
CA HIS A 107 -8.71 8.31 0.06
C HIS A 107 -9.34 6.96 -0.25
N ARG A 108 -10.46 6.59 0.40
CA ARG A 108 -11.10 5.30 0.16
C ARG A 108 -10.01 4.24 0.08
N ILE A 109 -9.89 3.25 0.86
CA ILE A 109 -8.75 2.33 0.89
C ILE A 109 -8.18 2.11 -0.51
N GLN A 110 -7.03 2.69 -0.77
CA GLN A 110 -6.33 2.54 -2.04
C GLN A 110 -5.65 1.17 -2.05
N LEU A 111 -5.93 0.35 -3.05
CA LEU A 111 -5.24 -0.93 -3.21
C LEU A 111 -3.80 -0.71 -3.63
N GLY A 112 -2.93 -1.61 -3.20
CA GLY A 112 -1.54 -1.65 -3.58
C GLY A 112 -1.31 -2.40 -4.90
N GLY A 113 -0.13 -2.23 -5.47
CA GLY A 113 0.30 -2.99 -6.63
C GLY A 113 1.80 -2.93 -6.81
N HIS A 114 2.30 -3.86 -7.61
CA HIS A 114 3.69 -3.96 -8.01
C HIS A 114 3.79 -3.82 -9.52
N PHE A 115 4.74 -3.05 -9.98
CA PHE A 115 4.93 -2.77 -11.40
C PHE A 115 6.40 -2.90 -11.76
N LEU A 116 6.69 -3.53 -12.89
CA LEU A 116 7.99 -3.47 -13.54
C LEU A 116 7.89 -2.52 -14.73
N VAL A 117 8.69 -1.46 -14.68
CA VAL A 117 8.72 -0.43 -15.69
C VAL A 117 10.11 -0.47 -16.35
N ASP A 118 10.17 -0.45 -17.66
CA ASP A 118 11.44 -0.41 -18.39
C ASP A 118 12.02 1.02 -18.46
N GLN A 119 13.19 1.14 -19.09
CA GLN A 119 13.89 2.43 -19.25
C GLN A 119 13.15 3.42 -20.16
N GLU A 120 12.22 2.93 -20.97
CA GLU A 120 11.35 3.75 -21.85
C GLU A 120 10.08 4.21 -21.14
N GLY A 121 9.88 3.81 -19.86
CA GLY A 121 8.69 4.16 -19.08
C GLY A 121 7.49 3.25 -19.36
N ILE A 122 7.69 2.10 -20.01
CA ILE A 122 6.62 1.17 -20.35
C ILE A 122 6.47 0.12 -19.25
N ILE A 123 5.22 -0.08 -18.80
CA ILE A 123 4.91 -1.14 -17.82
C ILE A 123 4.98 -2.49 -18.53
N ARG A 124 5.97 -3.30 -18.16
CA ARG A 124 6.19 -4.65 -18.72
C ARG A 124 5.50 -5.75 -17.91
N TRP A 125 5.28 -5.48 -16.65
CA TRP A 125 4.58 -6.42 -15.77
C TRP A 125 3.86 -5.66 -14.65
N ARG A 126 2.72 -6.17 -14.22
CA ARG A 126 1.95 -5.65 -13.09
C ARG A 126 1.34 -6.77 -12.26
N HIS A 127 1.26 -6.53 -10.97
CA HIS A 127 0.50 -7.33 -10.03
C HIS A 127 -0.29 -6.39 -9.13
N LEU A 128 -1.61 -6.58 -9.08
CA LEU A 128 -2.48 -5.85 -8.17
C LEU A 128 -2.68 -6.69 -6.91
N GLU A 129 -2.44 -6.11 -5.74
CA GLU A 129 -2.70 -6.79 -4.48
C GLU A 129 -4.20 -6.93 -4.30
N ALA A 130 -4.68 -8.18 -4.26
CA ALA A 130 -5.99 -8.50 -3.74
C ALA A 130 -5.90 -8.58 -2.22
N ALA A 131 -6.96 -8.18 -1.52
CA ALA A 131 -6.97 -8.09 -0.06
C ALA A 131 -6.68 -9.41 0.68
N GLU A 132 -6.92 -10.54 0.04
CA GLU A 132 -6.61 -11.86 0.61
C GLU A 132 -5.10 -12.18 0.60
N ARG A 133 -4.29 -11.36 -0.07
CA ARG A 133 -2.86 -11.59 -0.31
C ARG A 133 -2.01 -10.33 -0.19
N ILE A 134 -2.42 -9.41 0.67
CA ILE A 134 -1.64 -8.20 0.96
C ILE A 134 -0.23 -8.62 1.42
N GLY A 135 0.78 -8.21 0.67
CA GLY A 135 2.18 -8.51 0.98
C GLY A 135 2.68 -9.88 0.56
N ASP A 136 1.92 -10.65 -0.24
CA ASP A 136 2.41 -11.91 -0.81
C ASP A 136 3.33 -11.64 -2.01
N LEU A 137 4.60 -11.37 -1.70
CA LEU A 137 5.69 -11.25 -2.68
C LEU A 137 6.28 -12.61 -3.08
N ALA A 138 5.69 -13.73 -2.67
CA ALA A 138 6.23 -15.06 -2.92
C ALA A 138 6.10 -15.50 -4.40
N LYS A 139 5.51 -14.67 -5.25
CA LYS A 139 5.34 -14.94 -6.70
C LYS A 139 6.28 -14.13 -7.59
N PHE A 140 7.31 -13.50 -7.02
CA PHE A 140 8.41 -12.94 -7.78
C PHE A 140 9.50 -13.97 -8.05
#